data_ed715899257b0ee12660daf7114dd65d
#
_entry.id   ed715899257b0ee12660daf7114dd65d
#
_cell.length_a   1.000
_cell.length_b   1.000
_cell.length_c   1.000
_cell.angle_alpha   90.00
_cell.angle_beta   90.00
_cell.angle_gamma   90.00
#
_symmetry.space_group_name_H-M   'P 1'
#
loop_
_entity.id
_entity.type
_entity.pdbx_description
1 polymer ?
#
loop_
_entity_poly.entity_id
_entity_poly.type
_entity_poly.pdbx_seq_one_letter_code
_entity_poly.pdbx_strand_id
1 'polypeptide(L)'
;MLIKKITLVFALFLLVFIITSQKNKSADTKKVRKGFEKLVDIQTLDSSIRVDLKYATTDNFMKKRLYFDIDKAYLQKVIAQRFIKCNTYLKKLHPNYRLLVYDAARPRSIQQAMWDALDSIPVKERTKFVSNPANGSVHNYAAAVDLTICDKYGNVLDMGAGYDDIRLIAYPSKEVYYLKKGLLTKKQIENRKLLRKVMTSQGFINIPTEWWHFNGVTRKQAKVQFAILE
;
A
#
# COMPACT_ATOMS: atom_id res chain seq x y z
N MET A 1 68.64 11.68 -15.26
CA MET A 1 67.75 11.05 -16.29
C MET A 1 66.81 9.98 -15.72
N LEU A 2 66.94 9.63 -14.45
CA LEU A 2 66.12 8.56 -13.80
C LEU A 2 64.80 9.09 -13.19
N ILE A 3 64.76 10.33 -12.71
CA ILE A 3 63.59 10.91 -12.01
C ILE A 3 62.42 11.25 -12.94
N LYS A 4 62.65 11.55 -14.23
CA LYS A 4 61.58 11.84 -15.21
C LYS A 4 60.81 10.60 -15.69
N LYS A 5 61.40 9.41 -15.55
CA LYS A 5 60.71 8.15 -15.96
C LYS A 5 59.75 7.60 -14.88
N ILE A 6 60.01 7.93 -13.61
CA ILE A 6 59.17 7.47 -12.49
C ILE A 6 57.84 8.25 -12.44
N THR A 7 57.89 9.58 -12.75
CA THR A 7 56.69 10.42 -12.74
C THR A 7 55.67 10.03 -13.85
N LEU A 8 56.16 9.54 -14.99
CA LEU A 8 55.31 9.17 -16.11
C LEU A 8 54.57 7.84 -15.87
N VAL A 9 55.20 6.93 -15.13
CA VAL A 9 54.61 5.63 -14.79
C VAL A 9 53.48 5.79 -13.75
N PHE A 10 53.66 6.72 -12.77
CA PHE A 10 52.64 7.01 -11.77
C PHE A 10 51.40 7.71 -12.38
N ALA A 11 51.62 8.62 -13.37
CA ALA A 11 50.51 9.26 -14.07
C ALA A 11 49.69 8.30 -14.89
N LEU A 12 50.30 7.26 -15.51
CA LEU A 12 49.62 6.25 -16.30
C LEU A 12 48.80 5.32 -15.40
N PHE A 13 49.28 4.98 -14.20
CA PHE A 13 48.55 4.16 -13.23
C PHE A 13 47.34 4.90 -12.63
N LEU A 14 47.44 6.21 -12.37
CA LEU A 14 46.29 7.00 -11.92
C LEU A 14 45.21 7.15 -13.01
N LEU A 15 45.57 7.26 -14.28
CA LEU A 15 44.58 7.34 -15.39
C LEU A 15 43.87 6.04 -15.60
N VAL A 16 44.52 4.86 -15.43
CA VAL A 16 43.92 3.56 -15.54
C VAL A 16 42.94 3.29 -14.37
N PHE A 17 43.22 3.79 -13.16
CA PHE A 17 42.36 3.64 -11.98
C PHE A 17 41.09 4.50 -12.09
N ILE A 18 41.14 5.65 -12.77
CA ILE A 18 39.96 6.51 -12.97
C ILE A 18 39.05 5.95 -14.05
N ILE A 19 39.59 5.25 -15.07
CA ILE A 19 38.78 4.65 -16.15
C ILE A 19 38.08 3.37 -15.71
N THR A 20 38.61 2.63 -14.73
CA THR A 20 37.97 1.40 -14.23
C THR A 20 36.88 1.63 -13.17
N SER A 21 36.80 2.86 -12.61
CA SER A 21 35.78 3.22 -11.61
C SER A 21 34.44 3.72 -12.23
N GLN A 22 34.33 3.82 -13.55
CA GLN A 22 33.10 4.25 -14.23
C GLN A 22 32.30 3.14 -14.94
N LYS A 23 32.64 1.87 -14.73
CA LYS A 23 31.79 0.78 -15.20
C LYS A 23 31.19 0.05 -14.01
N ASN A 24 29.93 0.30 -13.79
CA ASN A 24 28.86 -0.52 -13.24
C ASN A 24 27.96 0.27 -12.27
N LYS A 25 27.31 1.31 -12.79
CA LYS A 25 25.93 1.59 -12.40
C LYS A 25 25.04 1.05 -13.55
N SER A 26 24.97 -0.25 -13.70
CA SER A 26 23.79 -0.83 -14.27
C SER A 26 22.70 -0.55 -13.22
N ALA A 27 21.85 0.42 -13.50
CA ALA A 27 20.59 0.51 -12.80
C ALA A 27 19.93 -0.86 -13.04
N ASP A 28 19.88 -1.67 -12.00
CA ASP A 28 19.10 -2.90 -11.97
C ASP A 28 17.65 -2.44 -12.17
N THR A 29 17.23 -2.35 -13.43
CA THR A 29 15.86 -2.01 -13.81
C THR A 29 15.04 -3.23 -13.42
N LYS A 30 14.66 -3.27 -12.13
CA LYS A 30 13.77 -4.26 -11.58
C LYS A 30 12.58 -4.38 -12.53
N LYS A 31 12.47 -5.51 -13.23
CA LYS A 31 11.46 -5.72 -14.26
C LYS A 31 10.09 -5.50 -13.63
N VAL A 32 9.37 -4.51 -14.11
CA VAL A 32 8.02 -4.19 -13.64
C VAL A 32 7.13 -5.42 -13.89
N ARG A 33 6.36 -5.83 -12.87
CA ARG A 33 5.42 -6.96 -12.98
C ARG A 33 4.45 -6.72 -14.13
N LYS A 34 4.19 -7.76 -14.92
CA LYS A 34 3.23 -7.71 -16.04
C LYS A 34 1.87 -7.17 -15.56
N GLY A 35 1.34 -6.18 -16.28
CA GLY A 35 0.08 -5.51 -15.93
C GLY A 35 0.26 -4.26 -15.05
N PHE A 36 1.45 -4.03 -14.50
CA PHE A 36 1.73 -2.85 -13.66
C PHE A 36 2.32 -1.68 -14.45
N GLU A 37 2.63 -1.84 -15.74
CA GLU A 37 3.33 -0.86 -16.56
C GLU A 37 2.54 0.46 -16.72
N LYS A 38 1.20 0.37 -16.61
CA LYS A 38 0.29 1.52 -16.72
C LYS A 38 -0.17 2.08 -15.37
N LEU A 39 0.25 1.44 -14.27
CA LEU A 39 -0.07 1.88 -12.93
C LEU A 39 0.89 2.96 -12.46
N VAL A 40 0.45 3.74 -11.50
CA VAL A 40 1.25 4.83 -10.92
C VAL A 40 1.68 4.43 -9.51
N ASP A 41 2.99 4.47 -9.24
CA ASP A 41 3.52 4.48 -7.90
C ASP A 41 3.11 5.80 -7.23
N ILE A 42 2.29 5.72 -6.17
CA ILE A 42 1.72 6.90 -5.52
C ILE A 42 2.78 7.82 -4.91
N GLN A 43 3.94 7.29 -4.50
CA GLN A 43 5.02 8.08 -3.93
C GLN A 43 5.75 8.93 -4.97
N THR A 44 5.63 8.62 -6.26
CA THR A 44 6.14 9.49 -7.34
C THR A 44 5.30 10.76 -7.50
N LEU A 45 4.04 10.75 -7.06
CA LEU A 45 3.14 11.91 -7.08
C LEU A 45 3.17 12.72 -5.77
N ASP A 46 3.32 12.06 -4.63
CA ASP A 46 3.48 12.70 -3.32
C ASP A 46 4.36 11.83 -2.41
N SER A 47 5.64 12.16 -2.32
CA SER A 47 6.63 11.43 -1.50
C SER A 47 6.37 11.52 0.01
N SER A 48 5.46 12.39 0.45
CA SER A 48 5.08 12.48 1.86
C SER A 48 4.12 11.37 2.31
N ILE A 49 3.47 10.66 1.37
CA ILE A 49 2.69 9.47 1.67
C ILE A 49 3.64 8.37 2.12
N ARG A 50 3.28 7.70 3.22
CA ARG A 50 4.02 6.55 3.72
C ARG A 50 3.47 5.26 3.12
N VAL A 51 4.35 4.28 2.94
CA VAL A 51 3.99 2.95 2.41
C VAL A 51 4.65 1.90 3.29
N ASP A 52 3.84 0.96 3.80
CA ASP A 52 4.25 -0.21 4.59
C ASP A 52 3.41 -1.40 4.11
N LEU A 53 3.80 -1.97 2.95
CA LEU A 53 3.05 -3.07 2.33
C LEU A 53 3.09 -4.32 3.22
N LYS A 54 2.02 -4.59 3.94
CA LYS A 54 1.94 -5.68 4.91
C LYS A 54 2.16 -7.06 4.29
N TYR A 55 1.74 -7.25 3.05
CA TYR A 55 1.96 -8.51 2.32
C TYR A 55 3.38 -8.66 1.73
N ALA A 56 4.20 -7.61 1.79
CA ALA A 56 5.63 -7.69 1.50
C ALA A 56 6.46 -8.22 2.68
N THR A 57 5.84 -8.40 3.83
CA THR A 57 6.42 -8.92 5.07
C THR A 57 5.56 -10.05 5.63
N THR A 58 5.87 -10.55 6.82
CA THR A 58 5.04 -11.49 7.59
C THR A 58 4.08 -10.80 8.56
N ASP A 59 4.07 -9.45 8.59
CA ASP A 59 3.19 -8.65 9.45
C ASP A 59 1.80 -8.48 8.81
N ASN A 60 1.09 -9.60 8.62
CA ASN A 60 -0.26 -9.71 8.10
C ASN A 60 -0.97 -10.90 8.74
N PHE A 61 -2.30 -11.04 8.52
CA PHE A 61 -3.11 -12.08 9.16
C PHE A 61 -2.67 -13.51 8.83
N MET A 62 -2.00 -13.71 7.67
CA MET A 62 -1.53 -15.03 7.23
C MET A 62 -0.15 -15.40 7.79
N LYS A 63 0.58 -14.43 8.40
CA LYS A 63 1.98 -14.58 8.84
C LYS A 63 2.92 -15.08 7.72
N LYS A 64 2.60 -14.73 6.46
CA LYS A 64 3.37 -15.14 5.27
C LYS A 64 3.65 -13.92 4.39
N ARG A 65 4.85 -13.88 3.82
CA ARG A 65 5.17 -12.92 2.75
C ARG A 65 4.52 -13.40 1.45
N LEU A 66 3.78 -12.52 0.78
CA LEU A 66 3.10 -12.78 -0.49
C LEU A 66 3.64 -11.92 -1.63
N TYR A 67 4.12 -10.71 -1.33
CA TYR A 67 4.71 -9.81 -2.31
C TYR A 67 6.22 -10.01 -2.36
N PHE A 68 6.71 -10.64 -3.44
CA PHE A 68 8.14 -10.85 -3.69
C PHE A 68 8.69 -9.83 -4.69
N ASP A 69 7.83 -9.33 -5.58
CA ASP A 69 8.15 -8.44 -6.68
C ASP A 69 7.35 -7.10 -6.64
N ILE A 70 6.48 -6.92 -5.63
CA ILE A 70 5.71 -5.70 -5.39
C ILE A 70 6.27 -5.04 -4.12
N ASP A 71 6.96 -3.93 -4.28
CA ASP A 71 7.60 -3.16 -3.20
C ASP A 71 7.09 -1.71 -3.12
N LYS A 72 6.11 -1.36 -3.95
CA LYS A 72 5.51 -0.02 -4.04
C LYS A 72 4.00 -0.10 -4.08
N ALA A 73 3.34 0.96 -3.64
CA ALA A 73 1.90 1.08 -3.71
C ALA A 73 1.46 1.63 -5.07
N TYR A 74 0.94 0.76 -5.92
CA TYR A 74 0.49 1.11 -7.26
C TYR A 74 -1.01 1.29 -7.33
N LEU A 75 -1.47 2.30 -8.06
CA LEU A 75 -2.89 2.54 -8.37
C LEU A 75 -3.08 2.90 -9.85
N GLN A 76 -4.32 2.76 -10.34
CA GLN A 76 -4.75 3.37 -11.60
C GLN A 76 -4.53 4.89 -11.53
N LYS A 77 -4.07 5.50 -12.62
CA LYS A 77 -3.70 6.94 -12.65
C LYS A 77 -4.79 7.85 -12.09
N VAL A 78 -6.03 7.65 -12.47
CA VAL A 78 -7.17 8.46 -12.01
C VAL A 78 -7.44 8.26 -10.52
N ILE A 79 -7.25 7.05 -9.99
CA ILE A 79 -7.40 6.74 -8.57
C ILE A 79 -6.25 7.35 -7.77
N ALA A 80 -5.00 7.21 -8.24
CA ALA A 80 -3.82 7.82 -7.64
C ALA A 80 -3.96 9.34 -7.50
N GLN A 81 -4.39 10.03 -8.57
CA GLN A 81 -4.60 11.48 -8.54
C GLN A 81 -5.62 11.93 -7.48
N ARG A 82 -6.70 11.17 -7.29
CA ARG A 82 -7.68 11.41 -6.22
C ARG A 82 -7.09 11.12 -4.84
N PHE A 83 -6.31 10.05 -4.73
CA PHE A 83 -5.66 9.65 -3.49
C PHE A 83 -4.68 10.72 -2.98
N ILE A 84 -3.88 11.33 -3.87
CA ILE A 84 -2.99 12.45 -3.51
C ILE A 84 -3.79 13.63 -2.92
N LYS A 85 -4.96 13.94 -3.49
CA LYS A 85 -5.83 15.00 -2.94
C LYS A 85 -6.34 14.66 -1.53
N CYS A 86 -6.55 13.36 -1.21
CA CYS A 86 -6.85 12.95 0.16
C CYS A 86 -5.71 13.32 1.12
N ASN A 87 -4.45 12.99 0.77
CA ASN A 87 -3.29 13.33 1.60
C ASN A 87 -3.11 14.84 1.74
N THR A 88 -3.32 15.60 0.66
CA THR A 88 -3.31 17.06 0.69
C THR A 88 -4.38 17.61 1.65
N TYR A 89 -5.59 17.06 1.60
CA TYR A 89 -6.67 17.46 2.50
C TYR A 89 -6.37 17.09 3.96
N LEU A 90 -5.82 15.90 4.22
CA LEU A 90 -5.37 15.51 5.55
C LEU A 90 -4.33 16.49 6.09
N LYS A 91 -3.30 16.84 5.31
CA LYS A 91 -2.27 17.82 5.69
C LYS A 91 -2.84 19.22 5.97
N LYS A 92 -3.91 19.63 5.26
CA LYS A 92 -4.62 20.90 5.53
C LYS A 92 -5.33 20.87 6.89
N LEU A 93 -5.96 19.74 7.26
CA LEU A 93 -6.63 19.59 8.55
C LEU A 93 -5.64 19.40 9.71
N HIS A 94 -4.60 18.60 9.48
CA HIS A 94 -3.58 18.22 10.45
C HIS A 94 -2.18 18.21 9.79
N PRO A 95 -1.43 19.31 9.84
CA PRO A 95 -0.15 19.46 9.11
C PRO A 95 0.89 18.38 9.41
N ASN A 96 0.83 17.77 10.60
CA ASN A 96 1.75 16.72 11.03
C ASN A 96 1.29 15.30 10.66
N TYR A 97 0.11 15.12 10.03
CA TYR A 97 -0.39 13.79 9.67
C TYR A 97 -0.14 13.46 8.20
N ARG A 98 0.01 12.17 7.92
CA ARG A 98 0.21 11.58 6.60
C ARG A 98 -0.65 10.33 6.45
N LEU A 99 -1.05 10.01 5.23
CA LEU A 99 -1.59 8.70 4.92
C LEU A 99 -0.47 7.67 4.90
N LEU A 100 -0.73 6.49 5.45
CA LEU A 100 0.15 5.33 5.43
C LEU A 100 -0.58 4.16 4.79
N VAL A 101 -0.10 3.70 3.64
CA VAL A 101 -0.71 2.64 2.83
C VAL A 101 -0.17 1.28 3.23
N TYR A 102 -1.07 0.33 3.50
CA TYR A 102 -0.79 -1.06 3.83
C TYR A 102 -0.94 -2.00 2.63
N ASP A 103 -1.86 -1.69 1.71
CA ASP A 103 -2.07 -2.43 0.46
C ASP A 103 -2.71 -1.54 -0.62
N ALA A 104 -2.44 -1.86 -1.90
CA ALA A 104 -3.01 -1.13 -3.05
C ALA A 104 -3.29 -2.10 -4.21
N ALA A 105 -2.51 -2.09 -5.30
CA ALA A 105 -2.64 -3.04 -6.38
C ALA A 105 -2.26 -4.45 -5.90
N ARG A 106 -3.23 -5.36 -5.90
CA ARG A 106 -3.08 -6.76 -5.49
C ARG A 106 -3.42 -7.67 -6.67
N PRO A 107 -2.49 -8.44 -7.23
CA PRO A 107 -2.79 -9.43 -8.27
C PRO A 107 -3.83 -10.46 -7.82
N ARG A 108 -4.62 -10.97 -8.77
CA ARG A 108 -5.61 -12.02 -8.49
C ARG A 108 -4.96 -13.31 -8.00
N SER A 109 -3.77 -13.64 -8.49
CA SER A 109 -2.97 -14.77 -7.99
C SER A 109 -2.64 -14.65 -6.49
N ILE A 110 -2.34 -13.44 -6.01
CA ILE A 110 -2.15 -13.19 -4.57
C ILE A 110 -3.47 -13.32 -3.80
N GLN A 111 -4.57 -12.80 -4.35
CA GLN A 111 -5.90 -12.96 -3.78
C GLN A 111 -6.28 -14.44 -3.67
N GLN A 112 -5.89 -15.27 -4.66
CA GLN A 112 -6.08 -16.72 -4.62
C GLN A 112 -5.26 -17.37 -3.50
N ALA A 113 -3.98 -17.01 -3.38
CA ALA A 113 -3.13 -17.51 -2.30
C ALA A 113 -3.68 -17.18 -0.90
N MET A 114 -4.25 -15.98 -0.72
CA MET A 114 -4.95 -15.60 0.52
C MET A 114 -6.18 -16.47 0.78
N TRP A 115 -6.96 -16.73 -0.26
CA TRP A 115 -8.16 -17.57 -0.18
C TRP A 115 -7.82 -19.02 0.18
N ASP A 116 -6.78 -19.57 -0.42
CA ASP A 116 -6.35 -20.94 -0.21
C ASP A 116 -5.73 -21.14 1.19
N ALA A 117 -5.11 -20.10 1.74
CA ALA A 117 -4.58 -20.15 3.10
C ALA A 117 -5.65 -20.16 4.20
N LEU A 118 -6.89 -19.91 3.86
CA LEU A 118 -8.06 -20.10 4.75
C LEU A 118 -8.59 -21.54 4.69
N ASP A 119 -7.70 -22.53 4.55
CA ASP A 119 -8.05 -23.96 4.35
C ASP A 119 -8.86 -24.53 5.51
N SER A 120 -8.60 -24.12 6.75
CA SER A 120 -9.34 -24.48 7.95
C SER A 120 -10.75 -23.85 8.02
N ILE A 121 -11.05 -22.86 7.16
CA ILE A 121 -12.35 -22.17 7.13
C ILE A 121 -13.19 -22.73 5.99
N PRO A 122 -14.45 -23.16 6.25
CA PRO A 122 -15.35 -23.61 5.19
C PRO A 122 -15.49 -22.58 4.07
N VAL A 123 -15.46 -23.01 2.81
CA VAL A 123 -15.43 -22.14 1.61
C VAL A 123 -16.52 -21.05 1.65
N LYS A 124 -17.74 -21.40 2.09
CA LYS A 124 -18.87 -20.46 2.23
C LYS A 124 -18.64 -19.33 3.23
N GLU A 125 -17.73 -19.54 4.20
CA GLU A 125 -17.41 -18.57 5.25
C GLU A 125 -16.20 -17.68 4.90
N ARG A 126 -15.36 -18.13 3.96
CA ARG A 126 -14.10 -17.41 3.59
C ARG A 126 -14.35 -16.00 3.07
N THR A 127 -15.52 -15.75 2.47
CA THR A 127 -15.88 -14.40 1.98
C THR A 127 -16.00 -13.35 3.08
N LYS A 128 -16.07 -13.77 4.34
CA LYS A 128 -16.03 -12.86 5.50
C LYS A 128 -14.62 -12.28 5.76
N PHE A 129 -13.59 -12.94 5.22
CA PHE A 129 -12.18 -12.62 5.46
C PHE A 129 -11.47 -12.11 4.19
N VAL A 130 -11.73 -12.77 3.07
CA VAL A 130 -11.08 -12.50 1.80
C VAL A 130 -12.13 -12.56 0.69
N SER A 131 -12.15 -11.56 -0.20
CA SER A 131 -13.03 -11.60 -1.38
C SER A 131 -12.75 -12.84 -2.22
N ASN A 132 -13.81 -13.52 -2.69
CA ASN A 132 -13.66 -14.68 -3.57
C ASN A 132 -12.88 -14.29 -4.85
N PRO A 133 -11.75 -14.95 -5.14
CA PRO A 133 -10.90 -14.64 -6.30
C PRO A 133 -11.63 -14.75 -7.64
N ALA A 134 -12.62 -15.64 -7.77
CA ALA A 134 -13.45 -15.75 -8.97
C ALA A 134 -14.24 -14.47 -9.26
N ASN A 135 -14.67 -13.75 -8.22
CA ASN A 135 -15.38 -12.47 -8.33
C ASN A 135 -14.43 -11.27 -8.41
N GLY A 136 -13.20 -11.44 -7.96
CA GLY A 136 -12.18 -10.40 -7.81
C GLY A 136 -12.47 -9.42 -6.67
N SER A 137 -11.41 -8.79 -6.18
CA SER A 137 -11.43 -7.62 -5.28
C SER A 137 -11.20 -6.35 -6.10
N VAL A 138 -11.59 -5.17 -5.60
CA VAL A 138 -11.28 -3.89 -6.24
C VAL A 138 -9.76 -3.64 -6.23
N HIS A 139 -9.01 -4.22 -5.30
CA HIS A 139 -7.54 -4.25 -5.33
C HIS A 139 -6.97 -4.92 -6.58
N ASN A 140 -7.65 -5.95 -7.12
CA ASN A 140 -7.20 -6.64 -8.33
C ASN A 140 -7.30 -5.78 -9.60
N TYR A 141 -7.91 -4.60 -9.49
CA TYR A 141 -7.99 -3.59 -10.54
C TYR A 141 -7.14 -2.36 -10.23
N ALA A 142 -6.27 -2.42 -9.21
CA ALA A 142 -5.52 -1.27 -8.68
C ALA A 142 -6.42 -0.04 -8.39
N ALA A 143 -7.62 -0.28 -7.89
CA ALA A 143 -8.62 0.76 -7.66
C ALA A 143 -9.15 0.79 -6.21
N ALA A 144 -8.47 0.12 -5.27
CA ALA A 144 -8.72 0.18 -3.83
C ALA A 144 -7.41 0.37 -3.07
N VAL A 145 -7.50 0.86 -1.84
CA VAL A 145 -6.39 1.00 -0.91
C VAL A 145 -6.80 0.56 0.49
N ASP A 146 -5.89 -0.10 1.19
CA ASP A 146 -5.93 -0.34 2.62
C ASP A 146 -4.92 0.60 3.28
N LEU A 147 -5.35 1.37 4.28
CA LEU A 147 -4.51 2.44 4.82
C LEU A 147 -4.91 2.88 6.22
N THR A 148 -4.01 3.63 6.83
CA THR A 148 -4.25 4.35 8.10
C THR A 148 -3.72 5.79 8.02
N ILE A 149 -3.76 6.48 9.15
CA ILE A 149 -3.10 7.77 9.36
C ILE A 149 -1.92 7.57 10.30
N CYS A 150 -0.79 8.17 9.97
CA CYS A 150 0.36 8.28 10.86
C CYS A 150 0.76 9.75 11.05
N ASP A 151 1.58 10.03 12.07
CA ASP A 151 2.22 11.31 12.21
C ASP A 151 3.42 11.45 11.23
N LYS A 152 4.07 12.60 11.23
CA LYS A 152 5.24 12.88 10.38
C LYS A 152 6.44 11.97 10.68
N TYR A 153 6.48 11.33 11.83
CA TYR A 153 7.52 10.40 12.25
C TYR A 153 7.22 8.95 11.89
N GLY A 154 5.98 8.65 11.47
CA GLY A 154 5.52 7.30 11.11
C GLY A 154 4.75 6.59 12.22
N ASN A 155 4.52 7.22 13.36
CA ASN A 155 3.70 6.63 14.42
C ASN A 155 2.23 6.62 14.00
N VAL A 156 1.63 5.44 13.96
CA VAL A 156 0.24 5.25 13.53
C VAL A 156 -0.75 5.74 14.58
N LEU A 157 -1.87 6.31 14.14
CA LEU A 157 -2.97 6.62 15.03
C LEU A 157 -3.65 5.32 15.50
N ASP A 158 -3.95 5.26 16.79
CA ASP A 158 -4.68 4.12 17.34
C ASP A 158 -6.12 4.08 16.79
N MET A 159 -6.44 3.01 16.05
CA MET A 159 -7.74 2.75 15.44
C MET A 159 -8.57 1.75 16.28
N GLY A 160 -8.05 1.24 17.41
CA GLY A 160 -8.75 0.31 18.32
C GLY A 160 -8.90 -1.11 17.81
N ALA A 161 -8.47 -1.37 16.57
CA ALA A 161 -8.32 -2.69 15.98
C ALA A 161 -7.19 -2.61 14.95
N GLY A 162 -6.39 -3.65 14.83
CA GLY A 162 -5.30 -3.74 13.88
C GLY A 162 -5.77 -3.78 12.43
N TYR A 163 -4.82 -3.64 11.50
CA TYR A 163 -5.02 -3.99 10.11
C TYR A 163 -5.27 -5.50 9.98
N ASP A 164 -6.13 -5.93 9.08
CA ASP A 164 -6.54 -7.33 8.90
C ASP A 164 -7.22 -7.98 10.13
N ASP A 165 -7.66 -7.18 11.11
CA ASP A 165 -8.43 -7.72 12.24
C ASP A 165 -9.82 -8.17 11.77
N ILE A 166 -10.01 -9.49 11.73
CA ILE A 166 -11.25 -10.12 11.26
C ILE A 166 -12.43 -10.00 12.25
N ARG A 167 -12.17 -9.52 13.47
CA ARG A 167 -13.20 -9.39 14.49
C ARG A 167 -14.15 -8.23 14.18
N LEU A 168 -15.38 -8.34 14.67
CA LEU A 168 -16.43 -7.32 14.48
C LEU A 168 -16.05 -5.93 15.01
N ILE A 169 -15.06 -5.83 15.90
CA ILE A 169 -14.54 -4.56 16.41
C ILE A 169 -13.85 -3.72 15.31
N ALA A 170 -13.38 -4.36 14.23
CA ALA A 170 -12.84 -3.67 13.06
C ALA A 170 -13.91 -3.01 12.17
N TYR A 171 -15.20 -3.37 12.36
CA TYR A 171 -16.29 -2.94 11.51
C TYR A 171 -16.73 -1.49 11.80
N PRO A 172 -16.66 -0.56 10.84
CA PRO A 172 -17.25 0.78 10.98
C PRO A 172 -18.70 0.76 11.43
N SER A 173 -19.49 -0.20 10.94
CA SER A 173 -20.89 -0.37 11.30
C SER A 173 -21.14 -0.76 12.76
N LYS A 174 -20.09 -1.16 13.50
CA LYS A 174 -20.17 -1.61 14.89
C LYS A 174 -19.52 -0.65 15.90
N GLU A 175 -18.98 0.49 15.46
CA GLU A 175 -18.26 1.45 16.31
C GLU A 175 -19.08 1.91 17.52
N VAL A 176 -20.36 2.26 17.32
CA VAL A 176 -21.24 2.70 18.40
C VAL A 176 -21.49 1.58 19.41
N TYR A 177 -21.66 0.35 18.96
CA TYR A 177 -21.83 -0.81 19.84
C TYR A 177 -20.61 -1.02 20.73
N TYR A 178 -19.40 -1.04 20.12
CA TYR A 178 -18.16 -1.28 20.88
C TYR A 178 -17.78 -0.11 21.78
N LEU A 179 -18.13 1.13 21.42
CA LEU A 179 -18.00 2.29 22.30
C LEU A 179 -18.86 2.11 23.57
N LYS A 180 -20.13 1.72 23.40
CA LYS A 180 -21.03 1.47 24.54
C LYS A 180 -20.56 0.33 25.45
N LYS A 181 -19.82 -0.63 24.91
CA LYS A 181 -19.21 -1.74 25.64
C LYS A 181 -17.86 -1.38 26.27
N GLY A 182 -17.34 -0.17 26.08
CA GLY A 182 -16.01 0.23 26.56
C GLY A 182 -14.84 -0.46 25.85
N LEU A 183 -15.09 -1.15 24.71
CA LEU A 183 -14.07 -1.87 23.93
C LEU A 183 -13.45 -1.01 22.83
N LEU A 184 -14.07 0.11 22.47
CA LEU A 184 -13.49 1.18 21.70
C LEU A 184 -13.60 2.49 22.48
N THR A 185 -12.58 3.33 22.39
CA THR A 185 -12.57 4.67 22.96
C THR A 185 -13.17 5.70 21.97
N LYS A 186 -13.59 6.84 22.49
CA LYS A 186 -14.01 7.98 21.64
C LYS A 186 -12.89 8.39 20.69
N LYS A 187 -11.63 8.43 21.19
CA LYS A 187 -10.47 8.82 20.39
C LYS A 187 -10.21 7.89 19.20
N GLN A 188 -10.32 6.58 19.41
CA GLN A 188 -10.18 5.60 18.33
C GLN A 188 -11.24 5.79 17.24
N ILE A 189 -12.49 6.04 17.64
CA ILE A 189 -13.59 6.33 16.70
C ILE A 189 -13.37 7.66 15.97
N GLU A 190 -12.86 8.71 16.65
CA GLU A 190 -12.50 9.97 16.02
C GLU A 190 -11.39 9.79 14.97
N ASN A 191 -10.37 8.99 15.26
CA ASN A 191 -9.32 8.66 14.32
C ASN A 191 -9.87 7.96 13.06
N ARG A 192 -10.75 6.95 13.22
CA ARG A 192 -11.45 6.28 12.11
C ARG A 192 -12.34 7.26 11.32
N LYS A 193 -13.06 8.14 12.01
CA LYS A 193 -13.90 9.18 11.37
C LYS A 193 -13.06 10.17 10.57
N LEU A 194 -11.88 10.56 11.08
CA LEU A 194 -10.95 11.42 10.37
C LEU A 194 -10.50 10.74 9.07
N LEU A 195 -10.07 9.47 9.12
CA LEU A 195 -9.69 8.70 7.93
C LEU A 195 -10.84 8.66 6.91
N ARG A 196 -12.04 8.28 7.32
CA ARG A 196 -13.22 8.28 6.45
C ARG A 196 -13.50 9.65 5.84
N LYS A 197 -13.51 10.72 6.65
CA LYS A 197 -13.72 12.10 6.18
C LYS A 197 -12.73 12.46 5.08
N VAL A 198 -11.45 12.16 5.29
CA VAL A 198 -10.39 12.45 4.32
C VAL A 198 -10.61 11.67 3.04
N MET A 199 -10.85 10.38 3.12
CA MET A 199 -10.98 9.52 1.94
C MET A 199 -12.27 9.80 1.16
N THR A 200 -13.40 9.95 1.85
CA THR A 200 -14.69 10.22 1.20
C THR A 200 -14.75 11.61 0.57
N SER A 201 -13.94 12.58 1.04
CA SER A 201 -13.84 13.92 0.43
C SER A 201 -13.43 13.89 -1.04
N GLN A 202 -12.76 12.82 -1.47
CA GLN A 202 -12.33 12.57 -2.85
C GLN A 202 -13.08 11.40 -3.49
N GLY A 203 -14.25 11.02 -2.94
CA GLY A 203 -15.15 10.02 -3.49
C GLY A 203 -14.65 8.57 -3.33
N PHE A 204 -13.74 8.29 -2.39
CA PHE A 204 -13.47 6.91 -1.99
C PHE A 204 -14.60 6.39 -1.11
N ILE A 205 -14.86 5.08 -1.18
CA ILE A 205 -15.97 4.40 -0.53
C ILE A 205 -15.42 3.44 0.51
N ASN A 206 -15.65 3.71 1.81
CA ASN A 206 -15.32 2.77 2.88
C ASN A 206 -16.34 1.62 2.89
N ILE A 207 -15.89 0.40 3.13
CA ILE A 207 -16.79 -0.74 3.30
C ILE A 207 -17.24 -0.90 4.76
N PRO A 208 -18.40 -1.51 5.03
CA PRO A 208 -18.96 -1.57 6.39
C PRO A 208 -18.26 -2.54 7.34
N THR A 209 -17.33 -3.36 6.84
CA THR A 209 -16.66 -4.45 7.56
C THR A 209 -15.20 -4.19 7.91
N GLU A 210 -14.58 -3.17 7.30
CA GLU A 210 -13.14 -2.89 7.45
C GLU A 210 -12.91 -1.38 7.55
N TRP A 211 -12.35 -0.90 8.68
CA TRP A 211 -12.11 0.52 8.88
C TRP A 211 -11.00 1.08 7.96
N TRP A 212 -10.09 0.20 7.49
CA TRP A 212 -8.91 0.56 6.68
C TRP A 212 -9.18 0.55 5.17
N HIS A 213 -10.21 -0.18 4.69
CA HIS A 213 -10.43 -0.44 3.26
C HIS A 213 -11.27 0.63 2.58
N PHE A 214 -10.76 1.16 1.46
CA PHE A 214 -11.43 2.18 0.65
C PHE A 214 -11.37 1.86 -0.84
N ASN A 215 -12.53 1.68 -1.44
CA ASN A 215 -12.67 1.53 -2.89
C ASN A 215 -12.65 2.91 -3.56
N GLY A 216 -11.81 3.09 -4.60
CA GLY A 216 -11.82 4.29 -5.43
C GLY A 216 -13.02 4.37 -6.38
N VAL A 217 -13.54 3.20 -6.77
CA VAL A 217 -14.76 3.01 -7.58
C VAL A 217 -15.51 1.78 -7.08
N THR A 218 -16.77 1.62 -7.47
CA THR A 218 -17.51 0.39 -7.18
C THR A 218 -16.89 -0.81 -7.92
N ARG A 219 -17.11 -2.03 -7.43
CA ARG A 219 -16.63 -3.26 -8.11
C ARG A 219 -17.16 -3.36 -9.55
N LYS A 220 -18.42 -2.95 -9.80
CA LYS A 220 -19.00 -2.93 -11.14
C LYS A 220 -18.24 -1.98 -12.06
N GLN A 221 -17.93 -0.77 -11.59
CA GLN A 221 -17.13 0.20 -12.33
C GLN A 221 -15.71 -0.29 -12.58
N ALA A 222 -15.06 -0.90 -11.58
CA ALA A 222 -13.70 -1.44 -11.71
C ALA A 222 -13.64 -2.47 -12.85
N LYS A 223 -14.58 -3.40 -12.91
CA LYS A 223 -14.67 -4.43 -13.95
C LYS A 223 -14.85 -3.86 -15.37
N VAL A 224 -15.51 -2.71 -15.49
CA VAL A 224 -15.74 -2.07 -16.81
C VAL A 224 -14.57 -1.18 -17.21
N GLN A 225 -13.94 -0.51 -16.25
CA GLN A 225 -12.96 0.54 -16.53
C GLN A 225 -11.52 0.04 -16.59
N PHE A 226 -11.19 -1.05 -15.90
CA PHE A 226 -9.82 -1.47 -15.70
C PHE A 226 -9.61 -2.96 -16.00
N ALA A 227 -8.43 -3.29 -16.54
CA ALA A 227 -8.02 -4.69 -16.65
C ALA A 227 -7.71 -5.26 -15.25
N ILE A 228 -8.04 -6.53 -15.05
CA ILE A 228 -7.67 -7.24 -13.83
C ILE A 228 -6.18 -7.56 -13.85
N LEU A 229 -5.53 -7.43 -12.70
CA LEU A 229 -4.13 -7.82 -12.48
C LEU A 229 -4.08 -9.30 -12.13
N GLU A 230 -3.25 -10.07 -12.85
CA GLU A 230 -3.08 -11.51 -12.63
C GLU A 230 -1.89 -11.86 -11.73
#